data_63eb3a00afb3bf536bdc9793d81ece83
#
_entry.id   63eb3a00afb3bf536bdc9793d81ece83
#
_cell.length_a   1.000
_cell.length_b   1.000
_cell.length_c   1.000
_cell.angle_alpha   90.00
_cell.angle_beta   90.00
_cell.angle_gamma   90.00
#
_symmetry.space_group_name_H-M   'P 1'
#
loop_
_entity.id
_entity.type
_entity.pdbx_description
1 polymer ?
#
loop_
_entity_poly.entity_id
_entity_poly.type
_entity_poly.pdbx_seq_one_letter_code
_entity_poly.pdbx_strand_id
1 'polypeptide(L)'
;MKIIRLNSNDLFVQNINTCFYWQLKHLKKIWLFNCFEGCQHYLAKKHIKISQLSVIIITEMNIYNISGLPGLLSTLSLTNKQDALHVYGPDNLAKYIELTKRYSQTHFRYNLYFHKLKTGCIIQNNKYQIYCFQKMFQFEFIINIGEKNGKFELNKAQKLKIRIGPLYGQLKRGSNFILPDGILINSKNLITTNNSGNQILFFSRKHISKKSKQIYYKNIIIKLQI
;
A
#
# COMPACT_ATOMS: atom_id res chain seq x y z
N MET A 1 -4.29 15.36 13.80
CA MET A 1 -4.30 13.97 13.35
C MET A 1 -5.40 13.83 12.29
N LYS A 2 -5.08 13.74 11.00
CA LYS A 2 -6.06 13.54 9.93
C LYS A 2 -6.13 12.06 9.59
N ILE A 3 -7.27 11.43 9.81
CA ILE A 3 -7.58 10.10 9.28
C ILE A 3 -8.13 10.34 7.88
N ILE A 4 -7.41 9.92 6.86
CA ILE A 4 -7.90 10.00 5.49
C ILE A 4 -8.54 8.64 5.17
N ARG A 5 -9.87 8.61 5.16
CA ARG A 5 -10.63 7.45 4.68
C ARG A 5 -10.63 7.51 3.15
N LEU A 6 -9.92 6.60 2.51
CA LEU A 6 -10.09 6.37 1.08
C LEU A 6 -11.37 5.61 0.85
N ASN A 7 -12.22 6.09 -0.06
CA ASN A 7 -13.54 5.52 -0.37
C ASN A 7 -13.53 4.08 -0.95
N SER A 8 -12.39 3.44 -1.04
CA SER A 8 -12.30 2.00 -1.27
C SER A 8 -12.21 1.33 0.10
N ASN A 9 -13.17 0.50 0.43
CA ASN A 9 -13.43 -0.14 1.74
C ASN A 9 -12.25 -0.83 2.44
N ASP A 10 -11.02 -0.72 1.94
CA ASP A 10 -9.89 -1.55 2.35
C ASP A 10 -8.59 -0.78 2.69
N LEU A 11 -8.60 0.54 2.59
CA LEU A 11 -7.39 1.34 2.77
C LEU A 11 -7.55 2.37 3.89
N PHE A 12 -6.75 2.23 4.94
CA PHE A 12 -6.59 3.25 5.97
C PHE A 12 -5.17 3.80 5.87
N VAL A 13 -5.06 5.11 5.66
CA VAL A 13 -3.80 5.83 5.75
C VAL A 13 -3.91 6.79 6.93
N GLN A 14 -3.05 6.62 7.91
CA GLN A 14 -2.97 7.49 9.07
C GLN A 14 -1.58 8.09 9.15
N ASN A 15 -1.52 9.42 9.22
CA ASN A 15 -0.28 10.17 9.36
C ASN A 15 -0.03 10.48 10.83
N ILE A 16 1.21 10.23 11.30
CA ILE A 16 1.68 10.59 12.60
C ILE A 16 3.07 11.15 12.44
N ASN A 17 3.19 12.46 12.53
CA ASN A 17 4.46 13.16 12.27
C ASN A 17 4.98 12.78 10.87
N THR A 18 6.08 12.03 10.81
CA THR A 18 6.71 11.55 9.56
C THR A 18 6.35 10.10 9.24
N CYS A 19 5.59 9.43 10.12
CA CYS A 19 5.25 8.02 10.02
C CYS A 19 3.80 7.83 9.61
N PHE A 20 3.54 6.93 8.72
CA PHE A 20 2.20 6.47 8.38
C PHE A 20 2.23 4.99 8.02
N TYR A 21 1.09 4.34 8.15
CA TYR A 21 0.95 2.95 7.76
C TYR A 21 -0.17 2.77 6.74
N TRP A 22 0.01 1.78 5.92
CA TRP A 22 -0.96 1.34 4.93
C TRP A 22 -1.40 -0.07 5.25
N GLN A 23 -2.68 -0.26 5.54
CA GLN A 23 -3.25 -1.55 5.86
C GLN A 23 -3.91 -2.17 4.63
N LEU A 24 -3.40 -3.32 4.22
CA LEU A 24 -3.94 -4.16 3.16
C LEU A 24 -4.86 -5.21 3.78
N LYS A 25 -6.14 -4.84 4.02
CA LYS A 25 -7.09 -5.68 4.74
C LYS A 25 -7.25 -7.08 4.15
N HIS A 26 -7.34 -7.20 2.81
CA HIS A 26 -7.48 -8.48 2.13
C HIS A 26 -6.33 -9.45 2.37
N LEU A 27 -5.12 -8.93 2.54
CA LEU A 27 -3.90 -9.71 2.74
C LEU A 27 -3.56 -9.85 4.23
N LYS A 28 -4.30 -9.17 5.11
CA LYS A 28 -3.95 -9.03 6.53
C LYS A 28 -2.50 -8.55 6.73
N LYS A 29 -1.99 -7.72 5.82
CA LYS A 29 -0.64 -7.18 5.81
C LYS A 29 -0.64 -5.68 6.05
N ILE A 30 0.40 -5.20 6.72
CA ILE A 30 0.59 -3.79 7.04
C ILE A 30 1.94 -3.37 6.47
N TRP A 31 1.96 -2.20 5.87
CA TRP A 31 3.15 -1.53 5.41
C TRP A 31 3.34 -0.25 6.20
N LEU A 32 4.54 -0.05 6.70
CA LEU A 32 4.90 1.09 7.51
C LEU A 32 5.88 1.97 6.74
N PHE A 33 5.63 3.26 6.72
CA PHE A 33 6.55 4.25 6.19
C PHE A 33 7.12 5.05 7.35
N ASN A 34 8.44 5.06 7.44
CA ASN A 34 9.22 5.61 8.53
C ASN A 34 8.85 4.97 9.90
N CYS A 35 9.74 5.10 10.84
CA CYS A 35 9.59 4.51 12.17
C CYS A 35 10.16 5.47 13.22
N PHE A 36 9.31 6.36 13.72
CA PHE A 36 9.67 7.27 14.81
C PHE A 36 9.77 6.55 16.14
N GLU A 37 10.37 7.19 17.11
CA GLU A 37 10.49 6.66 18.47
C GLU A 37 9.10 6.37 19.08
N GLY A 38 8.93 5.18 19.66
CA GLY A 38 7.65 4.75 20.23
C GLY A 38 6.60 4.33 19.22
N CYS A 39 6.95 4.18 17.93
CA CYS A 39 6.03 3.72 16.88
C CYS A 39 5.29 2.44 17.26
N GLN A 40 5.95 1.46 17.91
CA GLN A 40 5.33 0.21 18.36
C GLN A 40 4.20 0.45 19.37
N HIS A 41 4.39 1.35 20.33
CA HIS A 41 3.38 1.70 21.34
C HIS A 41 2.18 2.37 20.69
N TYR A 42 2.44 3.23 19.71
CA TYR A 42 1.38 3.90 18.97
C TYR A 42 0.53 2.90 18.17
N LEU A 43 1.17 1.98 17.45
CA LEU A 43 0.46 0.92 16.71
C LEU A 43 -0.37 0.06 17.66
N ALA A 44 0.18 -0.31 18.82
CA ALA A 44 -0.54 -1.06 19.85
C ALA A 44 -1.75 -0.29 20.38
N LYS A 45 -1.60 1.00 20.71
CA LYS A 45 -2.69 1.89 21.15
C LYS A 45 -3.82 2.00 20.13
N LYS A 46 -3.52 1.83 18.84
CA LYS A 46 -4.51 1.80 17.76
C LYS A 46 -5.06 0.41 17.48
N HIS A 47 -4.78 -0.56 18.33
CA HIS A 47 -5.19 -1.96 18.17
C HIS A 47 -4.74 -2.59 16.85
N ILE A 48 -3.60 -2.14 16.33
CA ILE A 48 -3.01 -2.67 15.12
C ILE A 48 -2.13 -3.86 15.47
N LYS A 49 -2.39 -5.00 14.88
CA LYS A 49 -1.60 -6.21 15.07
C LYS A 49 -0.22 -6.04 14.42
N ILE A 50 0.80 -5.74 15.23
CA ILE A 50 2.17 -5.51 14.78
C ILE A 50 2.72 -6.73 14.01
N SER A 51 2.32 -7.96 14.38
CA SER A 51 2.71 -9.18 13.68
C SER A 51 2.34 -9.21 12.19
N GLN A 52 1.32 -8.44 11.78
CA GLN A 52 0.91 -8.30 10.38
C GLN A 52 1.82 -7.38 9.55
N LEU A 53 2.80 -6.72 10.19
CA LEU A 53 3.76 -5.87 9.50
C LEU A 53 4.61 -6.71 8.54
N SER A 54 4.56 -6.41 7.25
CA SER A 54 5.26 -7.17 6.20
C SER A 54 6.32 -6.34 5.47
N VAL A 55 6.12 -5.03 5.43
CA VAL A 55 7.03 -4.10 4.75
C VAL A 55 7.24 -2.88 5.62
N ILE A 56 8.49 -2.43 5.72
CA ILE A 56 8.89 -1.13 6.27
C ILE A 56 9.63 -0.38 5.19
N ILE A 57 9.28 0.88 4.97
CA ILE A 57 9.91 1.75 4.00
C ILE A 57 10.45 2.98 4.73
N ILE A 58 11.76 3.17 4.70
CA ILE A 58 12.42 4.34 5.29
C ILE A 58 12.75 5.32 4.17
N THR A 59 12.21 6.53 4.27
CA THR A 59 12.33 7.54 3.21
C THR A 59 13.69 8.25 3.20
N GLU A 60 14.32 8.40 4.37
CA GLU A 60 15.63 9.02 4.53
C GLU A 60 16.30 8.55 5.84
N MET A 61 17.61 8.65 5.90
CA MET A 61 18.41 8.35 7.09
C MET A 61 18.41 9.56 8.05
N ASN A 62 17.26 9.86 8.64
CA ASN A 62 17.09 10.89 9.64
C ASN A 62 16.66 10.25 10.96
N ILE A 63 17.12 10.80 12.08
CA ILE A 63 16.80 10.29 13.43
C ILE A 63 15.29 10.18 13.66
N TYR A 64 14.51 11.14 13.19
CA TYR A 64 13.05 11.12 13.31
C TYR A 64 12.38 9.97 12.54
N ASN A 65 13.04 9.45 11.51
CA ASN A 65 12.48 8.39 10.65
C ASN A 65 12.96 6.99 11.02
N ILE A 66 14.08 6.87 11.76
CA ILE A 66 14.71 5.58 12.06
C ILE A 66 14.80 5.26 13.55
N SER A 67 14.61 6.24 14.47
CA SER A 67 14.83 6.05 15.91
C SER A 67 14.04 4.89 16.51
N GLY A 68 12.80 4.69 16.09
CA GLY A 68 11.95 3.60 16.57
C GLY A 68 12.21 2.24 15.93
N LEU A 69 13.01 2.19 14.84
CA LEU A 69 13.16 0.97 14.06
C LEU A 69 13.78 -0.19 14.85
N PRO A 70 14.88 -0.03 15.61
CA PRO A 70 15.43 -1.11 16.42
C PRO A 70 14.44 -1.66 17.45
N GLY A 71 13.74 -0.76 18.14
CA GLY A 71 12.71 -1.14 19.13
C GLY A 71 11.53 -1.87 18.51
N LEU A 72 11.07 -1.43 17.33
CA LEU A 72 10.01 -2.11 16.60
C LEU A 72 10.44 -3.51 16.15
N LEU A 73 11.65 -3.67 15.60
CA LEU A 73 12.18 -4.97 15.17
C LEU A 73 12.32 -5.94 16.34
N SER A 74 12.78 -5.47 17.49
CA SER A 74 12.86 -6.27 18.73
C SER A 74 11.46 -6.67 19.21
N THR A 75 10.50 -5.75 19.20
CA THR A 75 9.10 -6.06 19.59
C THR A 75 8.47 -7.09 18.66
N LEU A 76 8.76 -7.05 17.35
CA LEU A 76 8.30 -8.06 16.40
C LEU A 76 8.86 -9.46 16.72
N SER A 77 10.10 -9.53 17.18
CA SER A 77 10.71 -10.81 17.63
C SER A 77 10.02 -11.35 18.88
N LEU A 78 9.69 -10.47 19.83
CA LEU A 78 8.98 -10.84 21.07
C LEU A 78 7.53 -11.27 20.81
N THR A 79 6.88 -10.72 19.80
CA THR A 79 5.48 -11.08 19.42
C THR A 79 5.38 -12.32 18.53
N ASN A 80 6.45 -13.13 18.46
CA ASN A 80 6.49 -14.37 17.67
C ASN A 80 6.12 -14.18 16.20
N LYS A 81 6.60 -13.10 15.58
CA LYS A 81 6.46 -12.93 14.14
C LYS A 81 7.19 -14.05 13.40
N GLN A 82 6.49 -14.76 12.52
CA GLN A 82 7.06 -15.84 11.71
C GLN A 82 7.27 -15.43 10.25
N ASP A 83 6.37 -14.61 9.73
CA ASP A 83 6.47 -14.12 8.34
C ASP A 83 7.71 -13.26 8.15
N ALA A 84 8.30 -13.33 6.96
CA ALA A 84 9.41 -12.48 6.56
C ALA A 84 9.02 -10.99 6.61
N LEU A 85 9.99 -10.15 6.99
CA LEU A 85 9.89 -8.71 6.98
C LEU A 85 10.84 -8.11 5.95
N HIS A 86 10.30 -7.32 5.04
CA HIS A 86 11.07 -6.63 4.03
C HIS A 86 11.25 -5.15 4.43
N VAL A 87 12.49 -4.71 4.53
CA VAL A 87 12.83 -3.34 4.88
C VAL A 87 13.49 -2.66 3.68
N TYR A 88 12.82 -1.64 3.16
CA TYR A 88 13.32 -0.82 2.06
C TYR A 88 13.87 0.48 2.63
N GLY A 89 15.06 0.88 2.20
CA GLY A 89 15.64 2.13 2.66
C GLY A 89 16.88 2.58 1.91
N PRO A 90 17.45 3.72 2.30
CA PRO A 90 18.71 4.24 1.77
C PRO A 90 19.88 3.29 2.06
N ASP A 91 21.01 3.53 1.38
CA ASP A 91 22.17 2.64 1.38
C ASP A 91 22.64 2.16 2.74
N ASN A 92 22.77 3.00 3.71
CA ASN A 92 23.38 2.66 4.99
C ASN A 92 22.42 2.07 6.02
N LEU A 93 21.14 1.87 5.66
CA LEU A 93 20.14 1.37 6.61
C LEU A 93 20.46 -0.06 7.08
N ALA A 94 20.87 -0.93 6.18
CA ALA A 94 21.23 -2.29 6.53
C ALA A 94 22.41 -2.33 7.51
N LYS A 95 23.47 -1.57 7.25
CA LYS A 95 24.63 -1.44 8.13
C LYS A 95 24.27 -0.89 9.50
N TYR A 96 23.40 0.13 9.54
CA TYR A 96 22.89 0.69 10.79
C TYR A 96 22.22 -0.38 11.66
N ILE A 97 21.32 -1.16 11.10
CA ILE A 97 20.62 -2.22 11.84
C ILE A 97 21.55 -3.36 12.23
N GLU A 98 22.50 -3.72 11.37
CA GLU A 98 23.49 -4.75 11.68
C GLU A 98 24.38 -4.34 12.86
N LEU A 99 24.88 -3.13 12.87
CA LEU A 99 25.65 -2.56 14.00
C LEU A 99 24.78 -2.51 15.26
N THR A 100 23.55 -2.03 15.16
CA THR A 100 22.62 -2.01 16.29
C THR A 100 22.42 -3.40 16.87
N LYS A 101 22.17 -4.42 16.05
CA LYS A 101 22.04 -5.82 16.48
C LYS A 101 23.30 -6.30 17.20
N ARG A 102 24.47 -6.01 16.63
CA ARG A 102 25.74 -6.44 17.19
C ARG A 102 25.97 -5.85 18.58
N TYR A 103 25.79 -4.54 18.74
CA TYR A 103 26.03 -3.86 20.02
C TYR A 103 24.94 -4.10 21.06
N SER A 104 23.68 -4.26 20.63
CA SER A 104 22.58 -4.60 21.52
C SER A 104 22.41 -6.09 21.78
N GLN A 105 23.24 -6.94 21.16
CA GLN A 105 23.19 -8.41 21.28
C GLN A 105 21.80 -8.98 20.98
N THR A 106 21.07 -8.34 20.05
CA THR A 106 19.70 -8.77 19.70
C THR A 106 19.70 -9.73 18.52
N HIS A 107 18.86 -10.78 18.63
CA HIS A 107 18.61 -11.72 17.55
C HIS A 107 17.13 -11.70 17.18
N PHE A 108 16.85 -11.63 15.86
CA PHE A 108 15.48 -11.68 15.38
C PHE A 108 15.11 -13.11 14.98
N ARG A 109 13.96 -13.59 15.43
CA ARG A 109 13.46 -14.94 15.16
C ARG A 109 12.79 -15.10 13.80
N TYR A 110 12.68 -14.03 13.04
CA TYR A 110 12.06 -13.99 11.72
C TYR A 110 13.07 -13.57 10.65
N ASN A 111 12.79 -13.90 9.39
CA ASN A 111 13.64 -13.52 8.28
C ASN A 111 13.48 -12.02 7.98
N LEU A 112 14.60 -11.30 8.02
CA LEU A 112 14.67 -9.86 7.75
C LEU A 112 15.46 -9.63 6.47
N TYR A 113 14.79 -9.04 5.47
CA TYR A 113 15.40 -8.74 4.18
C TYR A 113 15.51 -7.23 3.99
N PHE A 114 16.73 -6.78 3.67
CA PHE A 114 17.00 -5.38 3.36
C PHE A 114 17.05 -5.18 1.86
N HIS A 115 16.34 -4.16 1.39
CA HIS A 115 16.30 -3.75 0.00
C HIS A 115 16.73 -2.30 -0.11
N LYS A 116 17.78 -2.07 -0.91
CA LYS A 116 18.22 -0.71 -1.22
C LYS A 116 17.21 -0.03 -2.11
N LEU A 117 16.77 1.17 -1.74
CA LEU A 117 15.93 2.01 -2.58
C LEU A 117 16.71 2.53 -3.78
N LYS A 118 16.09 2.41 -4.95
CA LYS A 118 16.56 2.97 -6.22
C LYS A 118 15.38 3.59 -6.94
N THR A 119 15.64 4.59 -7.77
CA THR A 119 14.59 5.18 -8.61
C THR A 119 14.02 4.12 -9.55
N GLY A 120 12.70 3.99 -9.57
CA GLY A 120 11.97 3.04 -10.39
C GLY A 120 10.83 2.34 -9.64
N CYS A 121 10.31 1.28 -10.22
CA CYS A 121 9.29 0.45 -9.58
C CYS A 121 9.94 -0.49 -8.56
N ILE A 122 9.59 -0.34 -7.28
CA ILE A 122 10.15 -1.17 -6.20
C ILE A 122 9.27 -2.36 -5.84
N ILE A 123 7.94 -2.22 -5.99
CA ILE A 123 6.98 -3.29 -5.71
C ILE A 123 5.91 -3.26 -6.79
N GLN A 124 5.71 -4.39 -7.44
CA GLN A 124 4.68 -4.55 -8.48
C GLN A 124 3.80 -5.75 -8.16
N ASN A 125 2.52 -5.49 -8.04
CA ASN A 125 1.47 -6.48 -7.90
C ASN A 125 0.30 -6.13 -8.83
N ASN A 126 -0.55 -7.10 -9.15
CA ASN A 126 -1.73 -6.88 -9.99
C ASN A 126 -2.70 -5.82 -9.45
N LYS A 127 -2.66 -5.53 -8.14
CA LYS A 127 -3.58 -4.59 -7.48
C LYS A 127 -2.94 -3.24 -7.15
N TYR A 128 -1.63 -3.17 -7.05
CA TYR A 128 -0.90 -1.94 -6.71
C TYR A 128 0.53 -1.98 -7.22
N GLN A 129 1.05 -0.81 -7.53
CA GLN A 129 2.43 -0.59 -7.95
C GLN A 129 3.00 0.54 -7.11
N ILE A 130 4.25 0.40 -6.66
CA ILE A 130 4.97 1.45 -5.93
C ILE A 130 6.18 1.86 -6.72
N TYR A 131 6.20 3.12 -7.07
CA TYR A 131 7.34 3.78 -7.68
C TYR A 131 8.06 4.61 -6.64
N CYS A 132 9.36 4.57 -6.69
CA CYS A 132 10.28 5.33 -5.87
C CYS A 132 11.08 6.30 -6.73
N PHE A 133 11.26 7.51 -6.25
CA PHE A 133 12.06 8.55 -6.90
C PHE A 133 13.05 9.11 -5.90
N GLN A 134 14.33 9.05 -6.25
CA GLN A 134 15.38 9.65 -5.44
C GLN A 134 15.44 11.16 -5.70
N LYS A 135 15.43 11.95 -4.63
CA LYS A 135 15.56 13.39 -4.67
C LYS A 135 16.55 13.83 -3.59
N MET A 136 17.77 14.16 -4.01
CA MET A 136 18.89 14.43 -3.12
C MET A 136 19.11 13.28 -2.13
N PHE A 137 18.86 13.49 -0.83
CA PHE A 137 19.03 12.50 0.24
C PHE A 137 17.73 11.80 0.65
N GLN A 138 16.62 12.09 -0.01
CA GLN A 138 15.29 11.61 0.34
C GLN A 138 14.68 10.83 -0.83
N PHE A 139 13.74 9.94 -0.48
CA PHE A 139 12.98 9.18 -1.45
C PHE A 139 11.50 9.59 -1.40
N GLU A 140 10.96 9.89 -2.56
CA GLU A 140 9.55 10.17 -2.78
C GLU A 140 8.88 8.94 -3.38
N PHE A 141 7.61 8.70 -3.07
CA PHE A 141 6.92 7.51 -3.52
C PHE A 141 5.58 7.85 -4.19
N ILE A 142 5.27 7.07 -5.22
CA ILE A 142 3.97 7.06 -5.87
C ILE A 142 3.39 5.66 -5.74
N ILE A 143 2.26 5.53 -5.09
CA ILE A 143 1.53 4.28 -4.99
C ILE A 143 0.33 4.36 -5.94
N ASN A 144 0.35 3.54 -6.97
CA ASN A 144 -0.76 3.37 -7.90
C ASN A 144 -1.58 2.17 -7.44
N ILE A 145 -2.86 2.39 -7.20
CA ILE A 145 -3.82 1.34 -6.86
C ILE A 145 -4.67 1.11 -8.09
N GLY A 146 -4.66 -0.11 -8.61
CA GLY A 146 -5.41 -0.48 -9.79
C GLY A 146 -6.92 -0.27 -9.65
N GLU A 147 -7.58 -0.12 -10.77
CA GLU A 147 -9.03 -0.05 -10.83
C GLU A 147 -9.66 -1.34 -10.30
N LYS A 148 -10.79 -1.19 -9.63
CA LYS A 148 -11.61 -2.33 -9.21
C LYS A 148 -12.83 -2.42 -10.12
N ASN A 149 -13.06 -3.59 -10.65
CA ASN A 149 -14.29 -3.87 -11.40
C ASN A 149 -15.51 -3.53 -10.55
N GLY A 150 -16.49 -2.90 -11.17
CA GLY A 150 -17.75 -2.58 -10.54
C GLY A 150 -18.49 -3.81 -10.03
N LYS A 151 -19.51 -3.59 -9.23
CA LYS A 151 -20.39 -4.68 -8.78
C LYS A 151 -21.35 -5.06 -9.91
N PHE A 152 -21.51 -6.37 -10.13
CA PHE A 152 -22.50 -6.89 -11.06
C PHE A 152 -23.92 -6.65 -10.49
N GLU A 153 -24.80 -6.04 -11.29
CA GLU A 153 -26.17 -5.74 -10.91
C GLU A 153 -27.12 -6.88 -11.32
N LEU A 154 -27.39 -7.77 -10.37
CA LEU A 154 -28.29 -8.91 -10.56
C LEU A 154 -29.66 -8.49 -11.06
N ASN A 155 -30.23 -7.41 -10.53
CA ASN A 155 -31.56 -6.93 -10.91
C ASN A 155 -31.65 -6.55 -12.40
N LYS A 156 -30.60 -5.97 -12.95
CA LYS A 156 -30.54 -5.65 -14.39
C LYS A 156 -30.43 -6.90 -15.24
N ALA A 157 -29.64 -7.89 -14.80
CA ALA A 157 -29.50 -9.15 -15.51
C ALA A 157 -30.82 -9.96 -15.52
N GLN A 158 -31.55 -9.95 -14.41
CA GLN A 158 -32.88 -10.58 -14.32
C GLN A 158 -33.92 -9.92 -15.21
N LYS A 159 -33.91 -8.59 -15.31
CA LYS A 159 -34.79 -7.86 -16.25
C LYS A 159 -34.54 -8.24 -17.71
N LEU A 160 -33.31 -8.57 -18.06
CA LEU A 160 -32.93 -9.07 -19.38
C LEU A 160 -33.16 -10.60 -19.56
N LYS A 161 -33.87 -11.23 -18.59
CA LYS A 161 -34.17 -12.66 -18.58
C LYS A 161 -32.96 -13.58 -18.71
N ILE A 162 -31.79 -13.10 -18.29
CA ILE A 162 -30.55 -13.90 -18.30
C ILE A 162 -30.64 -14.90 -17.14
N ARG A 163 -30.52 -16.21 -17.45
CA ARG A 163 -30.51 -17.26 -16.44
C ARG A 163 -29.25 -17.14 -15.53
N ILE A 164 -29.46 -17.37 -14.23
CA ILE A 164 -28.36 -17.41 -13.26
C ILE A 164 -27.44 -18.58 -13.61
N GLY A 165 -26.16 -18.29 -13.81
CA GLY A 165 -25.19 -19.33 -14.19
C GLY A 165 -23.79 -18.78 -14.45
N PRO A 166 -22.90 -19.59 -15.05
CA PRO A 166 -21.51 -19.23 -15.34
C PRO A 166 -21.35 -17.95 -16.18
N LEU A 167 -22.38 -17.67 -17.00
CA LEU A 167 -22.44 -16.46 -17.84
C LEU A 167 -22.31 -15.16 -17.03
N TYR A 168 -22.83 -15.13 -15.81
CA TYR A 168 -22.72 -13.96 -14.92
C TYR A 168 -21.27 -13.66 -14.56
N GLY A 169 -20.45 -14.71 -14.39
CA GLY A 169 -19.01 -14.56 -14.13
C GLY A 169 -18.26 -13.95 -15.30
N GLN A 170 -18.63 -14.34 -16.52
CA GLN A 170 -18.02 -13.82 -17.75
C GLN A 170 -18.48 -12.38 -18.02
N LEU A 171 -19.78 -12.08 -17.86
CA LEU A 171 -20.30 -10.72 -17.95
C LEU A 171 -19.62 -9.79 -16.93
N LYS A 172 -19.40 -10.25 -15.70
CA LYS A 172 -18.67 -9.49 -14.69
C LYS A 172 -17.21 -9.20 -15.08
N ARG A 173 -16.58 -10.07 -15.88
CA ARG A 173 -15.22 -9.87 -16.42
C ARG A 173 -15.18 -8.92 -17.61
N GLY A 174 -16.34 -8.49 -18.12
CA GLY A 174 -16.42 -7.56 -19.24
C GLY A 174 -16.68 -8.20 -20.61
N SER A 175 -16.94 -9.50 -20.65
CA SER A 175 -17.28 -10.18 -21.92
C SER A 175 -18.69 -9.81 -22.37
N ASN A 176 -18.87 -9.50 -23.65
CA ASN A 176 -20.17 -9.28 -24.26
C ASN A 176 -20.71 -10.58 -24.88
N PHE A 177 -22.01 -10.76 -24.87
CA PHE A 177 -22.66 -11.96 -25.41
C PHE A 177 -23.83 -11.58 -26.29
N ILE A 178 -24.08 -12.45 -27.27
CA ILE A 178 -25.31 -12.42 -28.06
C ILE A 178 -26.20 -13.58 -27.57
N LEU A 179 -27.41 -13.23 -27.13
CA LEU A 179 -28.40 -14.23 -26.74
C LEU A 179 -28.90 -14.98 -27.98
N PRO A 180 -29.47 -16.18 -27.81
CA PRO A 180 -30.11 -16.93 -28.93
C PRO A 180 -31.16 -16.12 -29.68
N ASP A 181 -31.79 -15.15 -29.00
CA ASP A 181 -32.79 -14.23 -29.57
C ASP A 181 -32.15 -13.07 -30.38
N GLY A 182 -30.84 -13.08 -30.59
CA GLY A 182 -30.09 -12.05 -31.31
C GLY A 182 -29.80 -10.77 -30.51
N ILE A 183 -30.21 -10.70 -29.26
CA ILE A 183 -30.00 -9.52 -28.41
C ILE A 183 -28.54 -9.47 -27.93
N LEU A 184 -27.85 -8.39 -28.28
CA LEU A 184 -26.50 -8.14 -27.78
C LEU A 184 -26.52 -7.65 -26.32
N ILE A 185 -25.94 -8.43 -25.42
CA ILE A 185 -25.75 -8.03 -24.02
C ILE A 185 -24.38 -7.38 -23.87
N ASN A 186 -24.39 -6.09 -23.57
CA ASN A 186 -23.18 -5.36 -23.25
C ASN A 186 -22.93 -5.45 -21.73
N SER A 187 -21.82 -6.04 -21.33
CA SER A 187 -21.42 -6.22 -19.93
C SER A 187 -21.33 -4.89 -19.16
N LYS A 188 -20.98 -3.80 -19.83
CA LYS A 188 -20.88 -2.45 -19.21
C LYS A 188 -22.22 -1.98 -18.64
N ASN A 189 -23.33 -2.38 -19.21
CA ASN A 189 -24.66 -2.01 -18.74
C ASN A 189 -25.10 -2.77 -17.49
N LEU A 190 -24.45 -3.92 -17.22
CA LEU A 190 -24.74 -4.80 -16.09
C LEU A 190 -23.78 -4.63 -14.92
N ILE A 191 -22.79 -3.77 -15.05
CA ILE A 191 -21.81 -3.51 -14.03
C ILE A 191 -21.97 -2.07 -13.58
N THR A 192 -21.98 -1.83 -12.26
CA THR A 192 -21.86 -0.46 -11.74
C THR A 192 -20.54 0.15 -12.21
N THR A 193 -20.46 1.46 -12.33
CA THR A 193 -19.24 2.16 -12.73
C THR A 193 -18.02 1.61 -11.96
N ASN A 194 -16.98 1.27 -12.69
CA ASN A 194 -15.71 0.85 -12.10
C ASN A 194 -15.22 1.92 -11.14
N ASN A 195 -14.79 1.53 -9.96
CA ASN A 195 -14.08 2.46 -9.09
C ASN A 195 -12.74 2.77 -9.75
N SER A 196 -12.59 4.03 -10.16
CA SER A 196 -11.33 4.51 -10.72
C SER A 196 -10.19 4.22 -9.74
N GLY A 197 -9.05 3.81 -10.27
CA GLY A 197 -7.84 3.59 -9.48
C GLY A 197 -7.44 4.86 -8.73
N ASN A 198 -6.77 4.71 -7.62
CA ASN A 198 -6.30 5.83 -6.79
C ASN A 198 -4.78 5.93 -6.87
N GLN A 199 -4.27 7.16 -6.89
CA GLN A 199 -2.85 7.44 -6.70
C GLN A 199 -2.62 8.10 -5.34
N ILE A 200 -1.64 7.58 -4.60
CA ILE A 200 -1.19 8.14 -3.33
C ILE A 200 0.23 8.62 -3.54
N LEU A 201 0.47 9.87 -3.20
CA LEU A 201 1.76 10.51 -3.38
C LEU A 201 2.36 10.87 -2.03
N PHE A 202 3.58 10.45 -1.81
CA PHE A 202 4.36 10.77 -0.63
C PHE A 202 5.52 11.67 -1.03
N PHE A 203 5.45 12.93 -0.61
CA PHE A 203 6.49 13.92 -0.86
C PHE A 203 7.11 14.40 0.42
N SER A 204 8.40 14.56 0.39
CA SER A 204 9.15 15.34 1.34
C SER A 204 8.95 16.85 1.11
N ARG A 205 8.77 17.58 2.18
CA ARG A 205 8.55 19.03 2.34
C ARG A 205 8.70 19.93 1.10
N LYS A 206 7.69 20.79 0.94
CA LYS A 206 7.61 22.15 0.32
C LYS A 206 7.76 22.32 -1.19
N HIS A 207 8.51 21.56 -1.96
CA HIS A 207 8.64 21.81 -3.39
C HIS A 207 8.27 20.60 -4.24
N ILE A 208 7.05 20.61 -4.74
CA ILE A 208 6.65 19.71 -5.84
C ILE A 208 7.36 20.19 -7.10
N SER A 209 8.31 19.41 -7.61
CA SER A 209 8.96 19.74 -8.87
C SER A 209 7.93 19.73 -10.01
N LYS A 210 8.11 20.59 -11.02
CA LYS A 210 7.24 20.61 -12.20
C LYS A 210 7.15 19.23 -12.90
N LYS A 211 8.22 18.45 -12.88
CA LYS A 211 8.28 17.08 -13.44
C LYS A 211 7.36 16.11 -12.73
N SER A 212 7.22 16.20 -11.40
CA SER A 212 6.28 15.33 -10.67
C SER A 212 4.81 15.71 -10.93
N LYS A 213 4.51 16.95 -11.35
CA LYS A 213 3.15 17.36 -11.74
C LYS A 213 2.67 16.72 -13.04
N GLN A 214 3.55 16.38 -13.97
CA GLN A 214 3.18 15.81 -15.28
C GLN A 214 2.74 14.34 -15.22
N ILE A 215 3.05 13.63 -14.14
CA ILE A 215 2.63 12.23 -13.93
C ILE A 215 1.17 12.17 -13.41
N TYR A 216 0.54 13.32 -13.17
CA TYR A 216 -0.78 13.44 -12.55
C TYR A 216 -1.91 13.42 -13.57
N TYR A 217 -2.31 12.25 -14.01
CA TYR A 217 -3.55 12.11 -14.75
C TYR A 217 -4.65 11.45 -13.90
N LYS A 218 -5.65 12.28 -13.64
CA LYS A 218 -7.09 11.96 -13.44
C LYS A 218 -7.62 11.36 -12.14
N ASN A 219 -6.88 11.00 -11.08
CA ASN A 219 -7.53 10.43 -9.89
C ASN A 219 -7.02 11.01 -8.57
N ILE A 220 -7.85 10.93 -7.54
CA ILE A 220 -7.70 11.54 -6.21
C ILE A 220 -6.25 11.49 -5.71
N ILE A 221 -5.64 12.66 -5.65
CA ILE A 221 -4.27 12.84 -5.16
C ILE A 221 -4.37 13.08 -3.66
N ILE A 222 -3.91 12.13 -2.86
CA ILE A 222 -3.69 12.34 -1.45
C ILE A 222 -2.24 12.77 -1.27
N LYS A 223 -2.05 14.05 -1.02
CA LYS A 223 -0.75 14.58 -0.61
C LYS A 223 -0.56 14.29 0.86
N LEU A 224 0.36 13.44 1.18
CA LEU A 224 0.90 13.34 2.54
C LEU A 224 2.23 14.10 2.52
N GLN A 225 2.25 15.25 3.19
CA GLN A 225 3.49 15.96 3.48
C GLN A 225 4.17 15.23 4.65
N ILE A 226 5.36 14.77 4.42
CA ILE A 226 6.27 14.21 5.42
C ILE A 226 7.11 15.36 6.01
#